data_bb5d6fa6b0d91e70087f535ef6cfb9fb
#
_entry.id   bb5d6fa6b0d91e70087f535ef6cfb9fb
#
_cell.length_a   1.000
_cell.length_b   1.000
_cell.length_c   1.000
_cell.angle_alpha   90.00
_cell.angle_beta   90.00
_cell.angle_gamma   90.00
#
_symmetry.space_group_name_H-M   'P 1'
#
loop_
_entity.id
_entity.type
_entity.pdbx_description
1 polymer ?
#
loop_
_entity_poly.entity_id
_entity_poly.type
_entity_poly.pdbx_seq_one_letter_code
_entity_poly.pdbx_strand_id
1 'polypeptide(L)'
;MKILIDLSTYKTIELKKNVAFTLAEVLITLAIVGIIAAMTIPTLMTHLTHKKLESQLKKTYSELNIAARNFYAHEDMSVHDADIMLNKDMDKTNTFYLSDELLNKFMSYYKGFQRQTVANDRWVTFDNKNKINQKNLDGTNITSYPCDRSAVATDLVGRNYALDDTSAYGNTDFGPKICVDINGIDKPNRLGYDRFVFVFTEDAVVPYTGDSWNDLNENQTDEKEIAKNCSYSNSPNTPAFSCAYFALQDKSPNGNGSYWKNFLK
;
A
#
# COMPACT_ATOMS: atom_id res chain seq x y z
N MET A 1 87.64 0.53 46.42
CA MET A 1 86.21 0.37 46.40
C MET A 1 85.82 0.04 44.95
N LYS A 2 85.62 -1.28 44.65
CA LYS A 2 85.24 -1.74 43.31
C LYS A 2 83.73 -1.86 43.26
N ILE A 3 83.09 -1.07 42.41
CA ILE A 3 81.68 -1.19 42.13
C ILE A 3 81.53 -2.28 41.09
N LEU A 4 80.97 -3.42 41.48
CA LEU A 4 80.53 -4.46 40.58
C LEU A 4 79.13 -4.08 40.07
N ILE A 5 79.01 -3.75 38.81
CA ILE A 5 77.71 -3.55 38.13
C ILE A 5 77.25 -4.97 37.72
N ASP A 6 76.15 -5.40 38.33
CA ASP A 6 75.45 -6.64 37.97
C ASP A 6 74.61 -6.41 36.71
N LEU A 7 75.03 -7.08 35.62
CA LEU A 7 74.42 -6.97 34.30
C LEU A 7 73.40 -8.10 33.99
N SER A 8 72.80 -8.70 35.06
CA SER A 8 71.97 -9.91 34.87
C SER A 8 70.44 -9.70 34.67
N THR A 9 69.99 -8.46 34.36
CA THR A 9 68.53 -8.22 34.17
C THR A 9 68.21 -7.67 32.81
N TYR A 10 68.68 -8.33 31.76
CA TYR A 10 68.07 -8.12 30.46
C TYR A 10 66.85 -9.02 30.32
N LYS A 11 65.66 -8.46 30.60
CA LYS A 11 64.40 -9.06 30.33
C LYS A 11 64.19 -9.07 28.80
N THR A 12 64.34 -10.22 28.19
CA THR A 12 64.04 -10.44 26.77
C THR A 12 62.55 -10.08 26.54
N ILE A 13 62.33 -8.98 25.86
CA ILE A 13 60.99 -8.63 25.37
C ILE A 13 60.69 -9.58 24.21
N GLU A 14 59.90 -10.61 24.50
CA GLU A 14 59.32 -11.42 23.44
C GLU A 14 58.41 -10.52 22.55
N LEU A 15 58.91 -10.15 21.38
CA LEU A 15 58.13 -9.51 20.37
C LEU A 15 57.08 -10.55 19.90
N LYS A 16 55.82 -10.40 20.39
CA LYS A 16 54.70 -11.10 19.80
C LYS A 16 54.72 -10.85 18.30
N LYS A 17 54.95 -11.92 17.50
CA LYS A 17 54.86 -11.89 16.06
C LYS A 17 53.44 -11.42 15.71
N ASN A 18 53.26 -10.15 15.35
CA ASN A 18 52.03 -9.65 14.78
C ASN A 18 51.88 -10.31 13.44
N VAL A 19 50.89 -11.22 13.32
CA VAL A 19 50.50 -11.81 12.07
C VAL A 19 49.85 -10.73 11.23
N ALA A 20 50.55 -10.14 10.30
CA ALA A 20 50.02 -9.17 9.36
C ALA A 20 49.41 -9.92 8.19
N PHE A 21 48.20 -9.53 7.78
CA PHE A 21 47.53 -10.07 6.61
C PHE A 21 48.27 -9.64 5.34
N THR A 22 48.35 -10.55 4.39
CA THR A 22 48.89 -10.25 3.06
C THR A 22 47.88 -9.43 2.25
N LEU A 23 48.37 -8.60 1.34
CA LEU A 23 47.51 -7.86 0.42
C LEU A 23 46.58 -8.78 -0.38
N ALA A 24 47.08 -9.94 -0.76
CA ALA A 24 46.32 -10.96 -1.52
C ALA A 24 45.14 -11.49 -0.70
N GLU A 25 45.35 -11.83 0.59
CA GLU A 25 44.28 -12.31 1.48
C GLU A 25 43.19 -11.29 1.64
N VAL A 26 43.54 -10.02 1.82
CA VAL A 26 42.56 -8.94 1.94
C VAL A 26 41.77 -8.75 0.63
N LEU A 27 42.44 -8.78 -0.51
CA LEU A 27 41.76 -8.64 -1.81
C LEU A 27 40.81 -9.80 -2.10
N ILE A 28 41.20 -11.03 -1.80
CA ILE A 28 40.36 -12.22 -2.00
C ILE A 28 39.14 -12.16 -1.09
N THR A 29 39.32 -11.82 0.20
CA THR A 29 38.20 -11.74 1.15
C THR A 29 37.23 -10.66 0.77
N LEU A 30 37.70 -9.47 0.35
CA LEU A 30 36.83 -8.39 -0.12
C LEU A 30 36.06 -8.77 -1.40
N ALA A 31 36.72 -9.50 -2.33
CA ALA A 31 36.05 -9.97 -3.54
C ALA A 31 34.90 -10.95 -3.21
N ILE A 32 35.16 -11.93 -2.33
CA ILE A 32 34.15 -12.90 -1.91
C ILE A 32 32.98 -12.22 -1.19
N VAL A 33 33.26 -11.34 -0.23
CA VAL A 33 32.23 -10.58 0.49
C VAL A 33 31.42 -9.71 -0.47
N GLY A 34 32.08 -9.05 -1.43
CA GLY A 34 31.41 -8.25 -2.46
C GLY A 34 30.43 -9.04 -3.30
N ILE A 35 30.80 -10.25 -3.75
CA ILE A 35 29.93 -11.12 -4.55
C ILE A 35 28.72 -11.57 -3.70
N ILE A 36 28.94 -12.03 -2.47
CA ILE A 36 27.86 -12.46 -1.57
C ILE A 36 26.90 -11.29 -1.30
N ALA A 37 27.43 -10.11 -0.97
CA ALA A 37 26.63 -8.93 -0.71
C ALA A 37 25.79 -8.52 -1.94
N ALA A 38 26.39 -8.54 -3.13
CA ALA A 38 25.69 -8.19 -4.37
C ALA A 38 24.48 -9.10 -4.67
N MET A 39 24.54 -10.37 -4.27
CA MET A 39 23.44 -11.32 -4.44
C MET A 39 22.39 -11.24 -3.33
N THR A 40 22.80 -10.94 -2.10
CA THR A 40 21.90 -11.02 -0.93
C THR A 40 21.17 -9.71 -0.62
N ILE A 41 21.81 -8.56 -0.84
CA ILE A 41 21.21 -7.25 -0.50
C ILE A 41 19.92 -6.99 -1.27
N PRO A 42 19.82 -7.17 -2.61
CA PRO A 42 18.56 -6.91 -3.34
C PRO A 42 17.41 -7.76 -2.82
N THR A 43 17.63 -9.04 -2.57
CA THR A 43 16.59 -9.94 -2.05
C THR A 43 16.13 -9.53 -0.65
N LEU A 44 17.06 -9.16 0.23
CA LEU A 44 16.74 -8.69 1.57
C LEU A 44 15.92 -7.40 1.54
N MET A 45 16.30 -6.45 0.69
CA MET A 45 15.59 -5.16 0.52
C MET A 45 14.15 -5.39 0.03
N THR A 46 13.94 -6.29 -0.93
CA THR A 46 12.59 -6.63 -1.40
C THR A 46 11.74 -7.21 -0.27
N HIS A 47 12.28 -8.16 0.50
CA HIS A 47 11.56 -8.73 1.64
C HIS A 47 11.21 -7.69 2.71
N LEU A 48 12.11 -6.77 3.02
CA LEU A 48 11.85 -5.70 3.98
C LEU A 48 10.79 -4.74 3.47
N THR A 49 10.82 -4.40 2.18
CA THR A 49 9.80 -3.56 1.55
C THR A 49 8.43 -4.22 1.61
N HIS A 50 8.31 -5.49 1.24
CA HIS A 50 7.04 -6.22 1.30
C HIS A 50 6.49 -6.31 2.73
N LYS A 51 7.33 -6.58 3.73
CA LYS A 51 6.91 -6.56 5.14
C LYS A 51 6.43 -5.18 5.61
N LYS A 52 7.10 -4.12 5.16
CA LYS A 52 6.67 -2.74 5.44
C LYS A 52 5.29 -2.47 4.85
N LEU A 53 5.08 -2.80 3.57
CA LEU A 53 3.80 -2.62 2.89
C LEU A 53 2.69 -3.46 3.53
N GLU A 54 2.95 -4.71 3.89
CA GLU A 54 2.02 -5.56 4.64
C GLU A 54 1.56 -4.89 5.94
N SER A 55 2.51 -4.40 6.72
CA SER A 55 2.22 -3.72 7.97
C SER A 55 1.42 -2.42 7.75
N GLN A 56 1.79 -1.64 6.74
CA GLN A 56 1.09 -0.41 6.36
C GLN A 56 -0.36 -0.72 5.91
N LEU A 57 -0.56 -1.75 5.09
CA LEU A 57 -1.90 -2.14 4.64
C LEU A 57 -2.79 -2.56 5.81
N LYS A 58 -2.32 -3.46 6.68
CA LYS A 58 -3.07 -3.93 7.84
C LYS A 58 -3.43 -2.78 8.79
N LYS A 59 -2.48 -1.87 9.01
CA LYS A 59 -2.70 -0.67 9.82
C LYS A 59 -3.76 0.23 9.19
N THR A 60 -3.62 0.55 7.90
CA THR A 60 -4.57 1.39 7.16
C THR A 60 -5.98 0.79 7.19
N TYR A 61 -6.11 -0.50 6.94
CA TYR A 61 -7.40 -1.21 7.00
C TYR A 61 -8.05 -1.12 8.39
N SER A 62 -7.27 -1.31 9.44
CA SER A 62 -7.75 -1.15 10.82
C SER A 62 -8.21 0.30 11.09
N GLU A 63 -7.44 1.29 10.66
CA GLU A 63 -7.77 2.72 10.85
C GLU A 63 -9.01 3.12 10.06
N LEU A 64 -9.21 2.62 8.83
CA LEU A 64 -10.43 2.85 8.05
C LEU A 64 -11.67 2.30 8.78
N ASN A 65 -11.58 1.09 9.33
CA ASN A 65 -12.70 0.50 10.08
C ASN A 65 -12.97 1.24 11.40
N ILE A 66 -11.96 1.78 12.06
CA ILE A 66 -12.15 2.64 13.24
C ILE A 66 -12.85 3.95 12.83
N ALA A 67 -12.42 4.58 11.74
CA ALA A 67 -13.04 5.80 11.25
C ALA A 67 -14.50 5.57 10.82
N ALA A 68 -14.80 4.45 10.17
CA ALA A 68 -16.18 4.11 9.78
C ALA A 68 -17.09 3.91 11.00
N ARG A 69 -16.60 3.25 12.05
CA ARG A 69 -17.34 3.12 13.32
C ARG A 69 -17.54 4.46 14.03
N ASN A 70 -16.52 5.32 14.02
CA ASN A 70 -16.65 6.66 14.59
C ASN A 70 -17.64 7.50 13.78
N PHE A 71 -17.62 7.41 12.45
CA PHE A 71 -18.58 8.04 11.58
C PHE A 71 -20.01 7.61 11.96
N TYR A 72 -20.25 6.29 12.02
CA TYR A 72 -21.55 5.74 12.42
C TYR A 72 -22.01 6.26 13.80
N ALA A 73 -21.12 6.28 14.77
CA ALA A 73 -21.43 6.69 16.14
C ALA A 73 -21.79 8.19 16.26
N HIS A 74 -21.32 9.03 15.36
CA HIS A 74 -21.55 10.47 15.40
C HIS A 74 -22.63 10.95 14.42
N GLU A 75 -22.80 10.26 13.29
CA GLU A 75 -23.74 10.63 12.23
C GLU A 75 -25.04 9.83 12.28
N ASP A 76 -25.10 8.81 13.15
CA ASP A 76 -26.25 7.89 13.29
C ASP A 76 -26.61 7.17 11.96
N MET A 77 -25.63 7.06 11.07
CA MET A 77 -25.75 6.36 9.81
C MET A 77 -24.38 5.83 9.34
N SER A 78 -24.38 4.81 8.50
CA SER A 78 -23.14 4.32 7.89
C SER A 78 -22.64 5.26 6.76
N VAL A 79 -21.38 5.13 6.37
CA VAL A 79 -20.85 5.84 5.19
C VAL A 79 -21.58 5.39 3.92
N HIS A 80 -21.98 4.13 3.87
CA HIS A 80 -22.83 3.55 2.83
C HIS A 80 -24.17 4.27 2.71
N ASP A 81 -24.90 4.42 3.83
CA ASP A 81 -26.20 5.08 3.84
C ASP A 81 -26.10 6.59 3.54
N ALA A 82 -25.03 7.22 4.04
CA ALA A 82 -24.76 8.62 3.75
C ALA A 82 -24.54 8.86 2.25
N ASP A 83 -23.84 7.95 1.55
CA ASP A 83 -23.66 8.01 0.09
C ASP A 83 -25.00 7.90 -0.63
N ILE A 84 -25.85 6.95 -0.24
CA ILE A 84 -27.18 6.76 -0.82
C ILE A 84 -28.07 8.00 -0.58
N MET A 85 -28.05 8.58 0.61
CA MET A 85 -28.85 9.77 0.92
C MET A 85 -28.41 10.97 0.09
N LEU A 86 -27.11 11.24 0.02
CA LEU A 86 -26.58 12.34 -0.77
C LEU A 86 -26.94 12.20 -2.25
N ASN A 87 -27.00 10.97 -2.76
CA ASN A 87 -27.31 10.68 -4.16
C ASN A 87 -28.81 10.76 -4.49
N LYS A 88 -29.72 10.58 -3.52
CA LYS A 88 -31.17 10.68 -3.73
C LYS A 88 -31.65 12.12 -3.92
N ASP A 89 -30.98 13.07 -3.28
CA ASP A 89 -31.44 14.46 -3.21
C ASP A 89 -30.89 15.38 -4.31
N MET A 90 -30.07 14.86 -5.22
CA MET A 90 -29.36 15.67 -6.19
C MET A 90 -29.69 15.39 -7.64
N ASP A 91 -29.81 16.47 -8.42
CA ASP A 91 -29.83 16.43 -9.88
C ASP A 91 -28.52 15.83 -10.40
N LYS A 92 -28.62 14.78 -11.22
CA LYS A 92 -27.50 13.94 -11.74
C LYS A 92 -26.32 14.68 -12.41
N THR A 93 -26.38 16.00 -12.44
CA THR A 93 -25.36 16.86 -13.04
C THR A 93 -24.25 17.26 -12.06
N ASN A 94 -24.38 16.96 -10.76
CA ASN A 94 -23.50 17.53 -9.70
C ASN A 94 -22.80 16.49 -8.80
N THR A 95 -22.62 15.28 -9.29
CA THR A 95 -22.06 14.14 -8.53
C THR A 95 -20.65 14.34 -7.96
N PHE A 96 -19.89 15.27 -8.50
CA PHE A 96 -18.52 15.59 -8.05
C PHE A 96 -18.43 16.17 -6.64
N TYR A 97 -19.40 17.01 -6.28
CA TYR A 97 -19.40 17.68 -4.96
C TYR A 97 -19.75 16.71 -3.84
N LEU A 98 -20.48 15.65 -4.15
CA LEU A 98 -20.95 14.69 -3.16
C LEU A 98 -19.82 13.80 -2.64
N SER A 99 -19.02 13.22 -3.54
CA SER A 99 -17.86 12.42 -3.16
C SER A 99 -16.86 13.24 -2.35
N ASP A 100 -16.70 14.53 -2.69
CA ASP A 100 -15.80 15.44 -1.99
C ASP A 100 -16.30 15.75 -0.58
N GLU A 101 -17.59 16.01 -0.43
CA GLU A 101 -18.21 16.26 0.86
C GLU A 101 -18.18 15.03 1.75
N LEU A 102 -18.57 13.86 1.21
CA LEU A 102 -18.58 12.60 1.93
C LEU A 102 -17.17 12.19 2.36
N LEU A 103 -16.18 12.29 1.47
CA LEU A 103 -14.79 12.01 1.82
C LEU A 103 -14.28 12.92 2.93
N ASN A 104 -14.54 14.22 2.83
CA ASN A 104 -14.14 15.16 3.87
C ASN A 104 -14.76 14.82 5.21
N LYS A 105 -16.06 14.54 5.20
CA LYS A 105 -16.79 14.19 6.40
C LYS A 105 -16.26 12.89 7.00
N PHE A 106 -16.10 11.85 6.20
CA PHE A 106 -15.50 10.59 6.65
C PHE A 106 -14.08 10.78 7.19
N MET A 107 -13.24 11.50 6.45
CA MET A 107 -11.85 11.72 6.86
C MET A 107 -11.72 12.61 8.11
N SER A 108 -12.74 13.38 8.48
CA SER A 108 -12.74 14.11 9.76
C SER A 108 -12.75 13.16 10.97
N TYR A 109 -13.23 11.93 10.80
CA TYR A 109 -13.18 10.85 11.79
C TYR A 109 -11.93 9.99 11.68
N TYR A 110 -11.13 10.22 10.64
CA TYR A 110 -9.86 9.53 10.43
C TYR A 110 -8.73 10.28 11.15
N LYS A 111 -8.02 9.57 12.00
CA LYS A 111 -6.97 10.18 12.82
C LYS A 111 -5.79 10.66 11.96
N GLY A 112 -5.54 11.96 12.02
CA GLY A 112 -4.39 12.55 11.31
C GLY A 112 -4.69 12.94 9.87
N PHE A 113 -5.94 13.28 9.56
CA PHE A 113 -6.33 13.78 8.25
C PHE A 113 -5.74 15.15 7.91
N GLN A 114 -5.24 15.28 6.71
CA GLN A 114 -4.88 16.55 6.09
C GLN A 114 -5.46 16.60 4.68
N ARG A 115 -6.36 17.55 4.41
CA ARG A 115 -6.99 17.68 3.09
C ARG A 115 -6.01 18.28 2.07
N GLN A 116 -5.94 17.67 0.87
CA GLN A 116 -5.47 18.36 -0.32
C GLN A 116 -6.68 18.88 -1.11
N THR A 117 -6.70 20.19 -1.39
CA THR A 117 -7.72 20.77 -2.27
C THR A 117 -7.36 20.40 -3.70
N VAL A 118 -8.25 19.72 -4.38
CA VAL A 118 -8.10 19.42 -5.80
C VAL A 118 -8.73 20.54 -6.60
N ALA A 119 -7.95 21.23 -7.41
CA ALA A 119 -8.48 22.21 -8.33
C ALA A 119 -9.11 21.52 -9.55
N ASN A 120 -10.40 21.72 -9.76
CA ASN A 120 -11.16 21.75 -11.02
C ASN A 120 -10.91 20.68 -12.12
N ASP A 121 -10.14 19.61 -11.90
CA ASP A 121 -9.91 18.59 -12.92
C ASP A 121 -10.74 17.33 -12.62
N ARG A 122 -11.54 16.91 -13.58
CA ARG A 122 -12.48 15.79 -13.49
C ARG A 122 -11.81 14.42 -13.28
N TRP A 123 -10.49 14.38 -13.33
CA TRP A 123 -9.70 13.15 -13.28
C TRP A 123 -8.63 13.31 -12.21
N VAL A 124 -9.03 13.13 -10.98
CA VAL A 124 -8.08 13.19 -9.88
C VAL A 124 -7.31 11.90 -9.82
N THR A 125 -6.10 11.97 -10.31
CA THR A 125 -5.09 10.98 -9.95
C THR A 125 -4.58 11.34 -8.55
N PHE A 126 -4.09 10.37 -7.78
CA PHE A 126 -3.47 10.59 -6.45
C PHE A 126 -2.32 11.62 -6.47
N ASP A 127 -1.97 12.16 -7.62
CA ASP A 127 -0.99 13.22 -7.79
C ASP A 127 -1.51 14.32 -8.70
N ASN A 128 -1.87 15.45 -8.09
CA ASN A 128 -2.34 16.65 -8.78
C ASN A 128 -1.31 17.35 -9.65
N LYS A 129 -0.04 17.08 -9.50
CA LYS A 129 1.04 17.76 -10.22
C LYS A 129 1.63 16.94 -11.36
N ASN A 130 1.60 15.64 -11.21
CA ASN A 130 2.19 14.73 -12.17
C ASN A 130 1.19 13.60 -12.38
N LYS A 131 0.37 13.60 -13.39
CA LYS A 131 -0.53 12.48 -13.73
C LYS A 131 0.21 11.17 -13.49
N ILE A 132 0.19 10.67 -12.23
CA ILE A 132 0.80 9.39 -11.91
C ILE A 132 -0.06 8.36 -12.61
N ASN A 133 0.46 7.83 -13.70
CA ASN A 133 -0.16 6.72 -14.38
C ASN A 133 -0.25 5.57 -13.37
N GLN A 134 -1.45 5.33 -12.89
CA GLN A 134 -1.73 4.15 -12.09
C GLN A 134 -1.38 2.93 -12.94
N LYS A 135 -0.74 1.97 -12.31
CA LYS A 135 -0.30 0.75 -12.99
C LYS A 135 -1.05 -0.44 -12.45
N ASN A 136 -1.26 -1.40 -13.33
CA ASN A 136 -1.72 -2.71 -12.92
C ASN A 136 -0.63 -3.45 -12.13
N LEU A 137 -0.97 -4.59 -11.56
CA LEU A 137 -0.05 -5.41 -10.77
C LEU A 137 1.22 -5.80 -11.55
N ASP A 138 1.13 -6.04 -12.85
CA ASP A 138 2.26 -6.35 -13.74
C ASP A 138 3.10 -5.12 -14.14
N GLY A 139 2.66 -3.92 -13.75
CA GLY A 139 3.31 -2.66 -14.10
C GLY A 139 2.89 -2.03 -15.42
N THR A 140 1.94 -2.61 -16.14
CA THR A 140 1.31 -1.99 -17.32
C THR A 140 0.41 -0.82 -16.89
N ASN A 141 0.22 0.15 -17.79
CA ASN A 141 -0.72 1.24 -17.54
C ASN A 141 -2.15 0.71 -17.59
N ILE A 142 -3.00 1.16 -16.66
CA ILE A 142 -4.43 0.87 -16.67
C ILE A 142 -5.18 1.93 -17.45
N THR A 143 -6.29 1.53 -18.05
CA THR A 143 -7.20 2.41 -18.80
C THR A 143 -8.50 2.67 -18.07
N SER A 144 -8.85 1.79 -17.12
CA SER A 144 -9.97 1.95 -16.20
C SER A 144 -9.43 2.20 -14.81
N TYR A 145 -9.70 3.37 -14.25
CA TYR A 145 -9.14 3.79 -12.97
C TYR A 145 -10.15 3.59 -11.85
N PRO A 146 -9.79 2.83 -10.81
CA PRO A 146 -10.59 2.83 -9.59
C PRO A 146 -10.48 4.20 -8.93
N CYS A 147 -11.59 4.68 -8.38
CA CYS A 147 -11.66 5.96 -7.69
C CYS A 147 -11.17 7.15 -8.55
N ASP A 148 -11.67 7.24 -9.77
CA ASP A 148 -11.25 8.26 -10.75
C ASP A 148 -12.04 9.58 -10.66
N ARG A 149 -13.16 9.57 -9.94
CA ARG A 149 -14.08 10.72 -9.85
C ARG A 149 -14.00 11.49 -8.56
N SER A 150 -13.04 11.23 -7.74
CA SER A 150 -13.15 11.54 -6.33
C SER A 150 -12.21 12.61 -5.83
N ALA A 151 -12.62 13.18 -4.71
CA ALA A 151 -11.74 13.91 -3.84
C ALA A 151 -10.58 13.05 -3.39
N VAL A 152 -9.41 13.66 -3.29
CA VAL A 152 -8.22 13.05 -2.72
C VAL A 152 -7.92 13.63 -1.36
N ALA A 153 -7.71 12.77 -0.40
CA ALA A 153 -7.26 13.12 0.93
C ALA A 153 -5.86 12.54 1.19
N THR A 154 -5.09 13.21 2.02
CA THR A 154 -3.78 12.72 2.48
C THR A 154 -3.76 12.74 4.00
N ASP A 155 -3.21 11.71 4.62
CA ASP A 155 -3.02 11.70 6.07
C ASP A 155 -1.61 12.20 6.48
N LEU A 156 -1.39 12.36 7.79
CA LEU A 156 -0.12 12.89 8.33
C LEU A 156 1.09 12.00 8.08
N VAL A 157 0.91 10.74 7.68
CA VAL A 157 2.01 9.83 7.34
C VAL A 157 2.22 9.72 5.83
N GLY A 158 1.46 10.50 5.04
CA GLY A 158 1.62 10.62 3.60
C GLY A 158 0.86 9.60 2.76
N ARG A 159 -0.05 8.81 3.35
CA ARG A 159 -0.93 7.91 2.60
C ARG A 159 -2.01 8.72 1.88
N ASN A 160 -2.36 8.30 0.68
CA ASN A 160 -3.39 8.96 -0.10
C ASN A 160 -4.66 8.11 -0.16
N TYR A 161 -5.79 8.81 -0.13
CA TYR A 161 -7.14 8.23 -0.15
C TYR A 161 -7.96 8.90 -1.23
N ALA A 162 -8.67 8.12 -2.01
CA ALA A 162 -9.66 8.63 -2.96
C ALA A 162 -10.97 7.87 -2.79
N LEU A 163 -12.08 8.59 -2.68
CA LEU A 163 -13.40 8.00 -2.56
C LEU A 163 -14.10 8.09 -3.90
N ASP A 164 -14.80 7.05 -4.27
CA ASP A 164 -15.65 7.02 -5.44
C ASP A 164 -17.06 6.61 -5.06
N ASP A 165 -17.99 7.50 -5.38
CA ASP A 165 -19.39 7.30 -5.07
C ASP A 165 -20.05 6.23 -5.96
N THR A 166 -21.14 5.66 -5.47
CA THR A 166 -21.96 4.69 -6.20
C THR A 166 -23.06 5.31 -7.03
N SER A 167 -23.19 6.63 -6.97
CA SER A 167 -24.36 7.39 -7.39
C SER A 167 -24.74 7.30 -8.86
N ALA A 168 -23.80 6.98 -9.72
CA ALA A 168 -24.03 7.07 -11.16
C ALA A 168 -25.01 6.01 -11.70
N TYR A 169 -25.30 4.94 -10.94
CA TYR A 169 -25.97 3.74 -11.49
C TYR A 169 -27.15 3.20 -10.68
N GLY A 170 -27.51 3.84 -9.58
CA GLY A 170 -28.77 3.51 -8.86
C GLY A 170 -28.80 2.16 -8.14
N ASN A 171 -27.65 1.53 -7.93
CA ASN A 171 -27.57 0.30 -7.15
C ASN A 171 -27.32 0.62 -5.68
N THR A 172 -28.16 0.09 -4.81
CA THR A 172 -28.16 0.38 -3.38
C THR A 172 -27.43 -0.64 -2.52
N ASP A 173 -26.91 -1.71 -3.12
CA ASP A 173 -26.35 -2.82 -2.35
C ASP A 173 -24.87 -2.62 -2.01
N PHE A 174 -24.19 -1.65 -2.68
CA PHE A 174 -22.80 -1.31 -2.43
C PHE A 174 -22.66 0.16 -2.06
N GLY A 175 -21.90 0.39 -1.02
CA GLY A 175 -21.45 1.71 -0.64
C GLY A 175 -20.33 2.23 -1.54
N PRO A 176 -19.88 3.45 -1.28
CA PRO A 176 -18.78 4.04 -2.01
C PRO A 176 -17.51 3.23 -1.87
N LYS A 177 -16.67 3.26 -2.90
CA LYS A 177 -15.35 2.63 -2.87
C LYS A 177 -14.32 3.63 -2.35
N ILE A 178 -13.33 3.14 -1.62
CA ILE A 178 -12.18 3.93 -1.20
C ILE A 178 -10.90 3.26 -1.67
N CYS A 179 -10.16 3.98 -2.50
CA CYS A 179 -8.82 3.58 -2.93
C CYS A 179 -7.78 4.17 -1.99
N VAL A 180 -6.81 3.38 -1.64
CA VAL A 180 -5.74 3.78 -0.74
C VAL A 180 -4.39 3.50 -1.37
N ASP A 181 -3.53 4.51 -1.38
CA ASP A 181 -2.12 4.38 -1.66
C ASP A 181 -1.37 4.37 -0.31
N ILE A 182 -0.93 3.19 0.12
CA ILE A 182 -0.45 2.96 1.49
C ILE A 182 0.97 3.49 1.75
N ASN A 183 1.73 3.81 0.70
CA ASN A 183 3.05 4.44 0.79
C ASN A 183 3.07 5.86 0.20
N GLY A 184 1.92 6.39 -0.19
CA GLY A 184 1.75 7.73 -0.75
C GLY A 184 2.24 7.82 -2.19
N ILE A 185 3.05 8.84 -2.49
CA ILE A 185 3.57 9.08 -3.85
C ILE A 185 4.76 8.20 -4.22
N ASP A 186 5.27 7.40 -3.28
CA ASP A 186 6.41 6.52 -3.52
C ASP A 186 6.04 5.43 -4.52
N LYS A 187 7.00 5.10 -5.38
CA LYS A 187 6.81 4.01 -6.36
C LYS A 187 6.71 2.65 -5.67
N PRO A 188 6.03 1.67 -6.31
CA PRO A 188 5.75 1.58 -7.76
C PRO A 188 4.39 2.12 -8.22
N ASN A 189 3.47 2.51 -7.33
CA ASN A 189 2.12 2.98 -7.62
C ASN A 189 1.30 1.95 -8.43
N ARG A 190 1.27 0.70 -7.95
CA ARG A 190 0.62 -0.43 -8.61
C ARG A 190 -0.55 -0.94 -7.78
N LEU A 191 -1.65 -1.24 -8.46
CA LEU A 191 -2.74 -2.00 -7.85
C LEU A 191 -2.22 -3.34 -7.35
N GLY A 192 -2.60 -3.70 -6.12
CA GLY A 192 -2.15 -4.93 -5.48
C GLY A 192 -0.73 -4.90 -4.94
N TYR A 193 0.05 -3.84 -5.16
CA TYR A 193 1.38 -3.69 -4.57
C TYR A 193 1.38 -2.69 -3.41
N ASP A 194 1.05 -1.45 -3.71
CA ASP A 194 0.95 -0.32 -2.77
C ASP A 194 -0.39 0.41 -2.87
N ARG A 195 -1.22 0.09 -3.86
CA ARG A 195 -2.57 0.61 -4.03
C ARG A 195 -3.61 -0.48 -3.90
N PHE A 196 -4.61 -0.22 -3.07
CA PHE A 196 -5.67 -1.18 -2.73
C PHE A 196 -7.03 -0.52 -2.75
N VAL A 197 -8.05 -1.30 -3.09
CA VAL A 197 -9.45 -0.85 -3.18
C VAL A 197 -10.25 -1.53 -2.07
N PHE A 198 -11.02 -0.72 -1.36
CA PHE A 198 -11.99 -1.15 -0.35
C PHE A 198 -13.36 -0.61 -0.71
N VAL A 199 -14.39 -1.18 -0.10
CA VAL A 199 -15.77 -0.73 -0.23
C VAL A 199 -16.40 -0.57 1.14
N PHE A 200 -17.21 0.47 1.30
CA PHE A 200 -18.02 0.64 2.50
C PHE A 200 -19.30 -0.20 2.37
N THR A 201 -19.56 -1.01 3.36
CA THR A 201 -20.84 -1.69 3.58
C THR A 201 -21.58 -0.99 4.72
N GLU A 202 -22.80 -1.43 5.01
CA GLU A 202 -23.56 -0.93 6.15
C GLU A 202 -22.78 -1.08 7.48
N ASP A 203 -22.02 -2.17 7.64
CA ASP A 203 -21.41 -2.53 8.92
C ASP A 203 -19.91 -2.20 8.99
N ALA A 204 -19.20 -2.18 7.86
CA ALA A 204 -17.73 -2.15 7.85
C ALA A 204 -17.13 -1.64 6.54
N VAL A 205 -15.85 -1.39 6.57
CA VAL A 205 -15.01 -1.28 5.36
C VAL A 205 -14.44 -2.66 5.08
N VAL A 206 -14.67 -3.18 3.87
CA VAL A 206 -14.18 -4.51 3.46
C VAL A 206 -13.35 -4.41 2.18
N PRO A 207 -12.48 -5.38 1.87
CA PRO A 207 -11.81 -5.44 0.58
C PRO A 207 -12.81 -5.47 -0.56
N TYR A 208 -12.58 -4.69 -1.60
CA TYR A 208 -13.36 -4.80 -2.82
C TYR A 208 -12.98 -6.07 -3.57
N THR A 209 -13.98 -6.87 -3.96
CA THR A 209 -13.78 -8.18 -4.62
C THR A 209 -14.46 -8.28 -5.98
N GLY A 210 -15.06 -7.19 -6.47
CA GLY A 210 -15.67 -7.12 -7.80
C GLY A 210 -14.66 -7.22 -8.93
N ASP A 211 -15.15 -7.47 -10.13
CA ASP A 211 -14.35 -7.71 -11.33
C ASP A 211 -14.28 -6.49 -12.25
N SER A 212 -15.16 -5.52 -12.08
CA SER A 212 -15.15 -4.30 -12.85
C SER A 212 -15.49 -3.07 -12.01
N TRP A 213 -15.12 -1.95 -12.56
CA TRP A 213 -15.45 -0.64 -12.02
C TRP A 213 -16.96 -0.36 -11.99
N ASN A 214 -17.65 -0.81 -13.05
CA ASN A 214 -19.09 -0.60 -13.24
C ASN A 214 -19.94 -1.74 -12.68
N ASP A 215 -19.31 -2.73 -12.02
CA ASP A 215 -20.07 -3.87 -11.54
C ASP A 215 -20.88 -3.48 -10.32
N LEU A 216 -22.15 -3.44 -10.60
CA LEU A 216 -23.26 -3.38 -9.66
C LEU A 216 -23.48 -4.73 -8.98
N ASN A 217 -22.60 -5.71 -9.25
CA ASN A 217 -22.71 -7.05 -8.70
C ASN A 217 -22.12 -7.10 -7.30
N GLU A 218 -22.71 -7.94 -6.49
CA GLU A 218 -22.29 -8.23 -5.13
C GLU A 218 -20.78 -8.49 -5.02
N ASN A 219 -20.18 -8.08 -3.91
CA ASN A 219 -18.84 -8.55 -3.58
C ASN A 219 -18.77 -10.06 -3.79
N GLN A 220 -17.86 -10.48 -4.66
CA GLN A 220 -17.66 -11.88 -4.94
C GLN A 220 -17.29 -12.63 -3.66
N THR A 221 -17.95 -13.76 -3.43
CA THR A 221 -17.67 -14.66 -2.30
C THR A 221 -16.88 -15.89 -2.71
N ASP A 222 -16.92 -16.24 -4.01
CA ASP A 222 -16.10 -17.33 -4.54
C ASP A 222 -14.64 -16.87 -4.68
N GLU A 223 -13.77 -17.45 -3.86
CA GLU A 223 -12.35 -17.12 -3.83
C GLU A 223 -11.65 -17.30 -5.17
N LYS A 224 -12.11 -18.23 -6.03
CA LYS A 224 -11.54 -18.43 -7.36
C LYS A 224 -11.88 -17.27 -8.30
N GLU A 225 -13.09 -16.74 -8.19
CA GLU A 225 -13.48 -15.55 -8.97
C GLU A 225 -12.73 -14.32 -8.47
N ILE A 226 -12.61 -14.15 -7.14
CA ILE A 226 -11.80 -13.08 -6.55
C ILE A 226 -10.34 -13.16 -7.03
N ALA A 227 -9.78 -14.37 -7.11
CA ALA A 227 -8.40 -14.58 -7.56
C ALA A 227 -8.16 -14.17 -9.02
N LYS A 228 -9.16 -14.30 -9.90
CA LYS A 228 -9.05 -13.82 -11.29
C LYS A 228 -8.79 -12.31 -11.35
N ASN A 229 -9.37 -11.56 -10.42
CA ASN A 229 -9.25 -10.10 -10.32
C ASN A 229 -8.05 -9.66 -9.47
N CYS A 230 -7.16 -10.59 -9.11
CA CYS A 230 -5.86 -10.32 -8.49
C CYS A 230 -4.79 -11.17 -9.18
N SER A 231 -4.46 -10.85 -10.41
CA SER A 231 -3.53 -11.63 -11.22
C SER A 231 -2.58 -10.72 -12.01
N TYR A 232 -1.36 -11.19 -12.25
CA TYR A 232 -0.42 -10.57 -13.17
C TYR A 232 -0.86 -10.64 -14.64
N SER A 233 -1.87 -11.45 -14.94
CA SER A 233 -2.44 -11.58 -16.28
C SER A 233 -3.64 -10.66 -16.53
N ASN A 234 -4.00 -9.81 -15.58
CA ASN A 234 -5.09 -8.86 -15.76
C ASN A 234 -4.79 -7.89 -16.88
N SER A 235 -5.83 -7.59 -17.67
CA SER A 235 -5.72 -6.62 -18.77
C SER A 235 -5.75 -5.18 -18.23
N PRO A 236 -5.30 -4.20 -19.03
CA PRO A 236 -5.45 -2.79 -18.68
C PRO A 236 -6.89 -2.33 -18.40
N ASN A 237 -7.87 -3.01 -19.00
CA ASN A 237 -9.30 -2.70 -18.81
C ASN A 237 -9.93 -3.45 -17.62
N THR A 238 -9.28 -4.48 -17.12
CA THR A 238 -9.70 -5.26 -15.95
C THR A 238 -8.55 -5.32 -14.95
N PRO A 239 -8.28 -4.21 -14.26
CA PRO A 239 -7.15 -4.13 -13.35
C PRO A 239 -7.30 -5.03 -12.11
N ALA A 240 -6.21 -5.20 -11.37
CA ALA A 240 -6.14 -6.07 -10.19
C ALA A 240 -6.83 -5.44 -8.96
N PHE A 241 -8.16 -5.27 -9.01
CA PHE A 241 -8.93 -4.58 -7.95
C PHE A 241 -9.05 -5.36 -6.66
N SER A 242 -9.15 -6.69 -6.73
CA SER A 242 -9.47 -7.54 -5.58
C SER A 242 -8.25 -7.98 -4.76
N CYS A 243 -7.07 -7.48 -5.07
CA CYS A 243 -5.84 -7.89 -4.38
C CYS A 243 -5.81 -7.57 -2.89
N ALA A 244 -6.58 -6.58 -2.41
CA ALA A 244 -6.69 -6.27 -0.99
C ALA A 244 -7.15 -7.47 -0.16
N TYR A 245 -8.07 -8.30 -0.71
CA TYR A 245 -8.57 -9.50 -0.07
C TYR A 245 -7.45 -10.49 0.28
N PHE A 246 -6.59 -10.79 -0.68
CA PHE A 246 -5.47 -11.72 -0.49
C PHE A 246 -4.33 -11.11 0.32
N ALA A 247 -4.02 -9.84 0.10
CA ALA A 247 -2.94 -9.14 0.77
C ALA A 247 -3.16 -9.02 2.29
N LEU A 248 -4.40 -8.77 2.73
CA LEU A 248 -4.75 -8.70 4.16
C LEU A 248 -4.62 -10.05 4.85
N GLN A 249 -4.94 -11.14 4.17
CA GLN A 249 -4.86 -12.51 4.69
C GLN A 249 -3.46 -13.12 4.54
N ASP A 250 -2.56 -12.44 3.85
CA ASP A 250 -1.24 -12.96 3.43
C ASP A 250 -1.36 -14.30 2.67
N LYS A 251 -2.38 -14.43 1.83
CA LYS A 251 -2.66 -15.64 1.05
C LYS A 251 -2.42 -15.37 -0.44
N SER A 252 -1.72 -16.26 -1.11
CA SER A 252 -1.50 -16.15 -2.55
C SER A 252 -2.79 -16.41 -3.34
N PRO A 253 -3.17 -15.55 -4.31
CA PRO A 253 -4.28 -15.81 -5.22
C PRO A 253 -4.10 -17.09 -6.04
N ASN A 254 -2.86 -17.55 -6.23
CA ASN A 254 -2.54 -18.78 -6.95
C ASN A 254 -2.78 -20.06 -6.12
N GLY A 255 -3.38 -19.94 -4.93
CA GLY A 255 -3.75 -21.04 -4.06
C GLY A 255 -2.69 -21.46 -3.04
N ASN A 256 -1.41 -21.23 -3.28
CA ASN A 256 -0.33 -21.67 -2.40
C ASN A 256 0.61 -20.53 -1.97
N GLY A 257 0.88 -20.44 -0.67
CA GLY A 257 1.89 -19.56 -0.11
C GLY A 257 1.38 -18.17 0.28
N SER A 258 2.33 -17.33 0.65
CA SER A 258 2.10 -15.96 1.13
C SER A 258 1.94 -14.99 -0.04
N TYR A 259 1.05 -14.03 0.11
CA TYR A 259 0.93 -12.91 -0.82
C TYR A 259 2.22 -12.11 -0.92
N TRP A 260 2.75 -11.71 0.21
CA TRP A 260 3.90 -10.80 0.30
C TRP A 260 5.25 -11.45 0.02
N LYS A 261 5.36 -12.80 0.17
CA LYS A 261 6.64 -13.51 -0.04
C LYS A 261 6.71 -14.24 -1.36
N ASN A 262 5.58 -14.81 -1.81
CA ASN A 262 5.58 -15.75 -2.92
C ASN A 262 4.87 -15.23 -4.15
N PHE A 263 3.80 -14.46 -3.96
CA PHE A 263 3.00 -13.94 -5.07
C PHE A 263 3.53 -12.59 -5.59
N LEU A 264 3.80 -11.64 -4.71
CA LEU A 264 4.24 -10.30 -5.09
C LEU A 264 5.68 -10.32 -5.64
N LYS A 265 5.87 -9.70 -6.83
CA LYS A 265 7.14 -9.70 -7.57
C LYS A 265 7.78 -8.32 -7.58
#